data_c965355421312a57a05159c74e4d5764
#
_entry.id   c965355421312a57a05159c74e4d5764
#
_cell.length_a   1.000
_cell.length_b   1.000
_cell.length_c   1.000
_cell.angle_alpha   90.00
_cell.angle_beta   90.00
_cell.angle_gamma   90.00
#
_symmetry.space_group_name_H-M   'P 1'
#
loop_
_entity.id
_entity.type
_entity.pdbx_description
1 polymer ?
#
loop_
_entity_poly.entity_id
_entity_poly.type
_entity_poly.pdbx_seq_one_letter_code
_entity_poly.pdbx_strand_id
1 'polypeptide(L)'
;MENGMDYGSTLQKLTGSPEQLVKVERLTHEDGSARGTPILAIRNPQGFSFDVLIDRALDIGWADAHGNPIAWRPIQGTSASSRFEPHGNGWTQTFSGGLLTTCGLRSTGAPSTVNGKHYGLHGRIGHIPAQNVHWQFIEHLNEKSIEITGTIIEAGLGEVPLVLNRKIIASTSQPKITISDTVSNAGFQTTGHMFRHHINLGYPLVAPGSTVATNAILIGTRDPVGKPIGHLPWHLELEEHPSPEIVAYFEPNGEITTTVVKSPAGITFSVAQHNEDWPMLILWRDASPGVNVLGVEPATSKDSGRAQAEKDNEIILLEPGRVRNYRTTLTLE
;
A
#
# COMPACT_ATOMS: atom_id res chain seq x y z
N MET A 1 -18.89 21.70 11.12
CA MET A 1 -17.78 22.62 10.82
C MET A 1 -17.49 22.46 9.34
N GLU A 2 -17.75 23.50 8.56
CA GLU A 2 -17.57 23.51 7.12
C GLU A 2 -16.07 23.40 6.81
N ASN A 3 -15.65 22.30 6.21
CA ASN A 3 -14.30 22.11 5.64
C ASN A 3 -14.20 22.92 4.34
N GLY A 4 -14.32 24.24 4.42
CA GLY A 4 -14.28 25.12 3.28
C GLY A 4 -12.87 25.20 2.69
N MET A 5 -12.73 24.80 1.43
CA MET A 5 -11.56 25.14 0.62
C MET A 5 -11.56 26.67 0.43
N ASP A 6 -10.56 27.36 0.95
CA ASP A 6 -10.34 28.76 0.59
C ASP A 6 -9.70 28.80 -0.80
N TYR A 7 -10.54 28.91 -1.81
CA TYR A 7 -10.10 29.20 -3.19
C TYR A 7 -9.82 30.69 -3.25
N GLY A 8 -8.60 31.07 -3.52
CA GLY A 8 -8.29 32.47 -3.78
C GLY A 8 -9.32 33.10 -4.71
N SER A 9 -9.67 34.34 -4.49
CA SER A 9 -10.81 35.08 -5.05
C SER A 9 -11.07 34.92 -6.55
N THR A 10 -10.06 34.53 -7.33
CA THR A 10 -10.16 34.32 -8.79
C THR A 10 -10.85 32.99 -9.14
N LEU A 11 -10.48 31.87 -8.48
CA LEU A 11 -11.09 30.55 -8.76
C LEU A 11 -12.56 30.51 -8.33
N GLN A 12 -12.91 31.15 -7.20
CA GLN A 12 -14.30 31.28 -6.77
C GLN A 12 -15.19 32.02 -7.79
N LYS A 13 -14.60 32.93 -8.57
CA LYS A 13 -15.33 33.63 -9.65
C LYS A 13 -15.53 32.76 -10.88
N LEU A 14 -14.72 31.73 -11.07
CA LEU A 14 -14.73 30.87 -12.25
C LEU A 14 -15.48 29.55 -12.02
N THR A 15 -15.75 29.17 -10.79
CA THR A 15 -16.41 27.91 -10.43
C THR A 15 -17.70 28.15 -9.68
N GLY A 16 -18.76 27.41 -10.02
CA GLY A 16 -20.02 27.42 -9.24
C GLY A 16 -19.86 26.68 -7.90
N SER A 17 -19.02 25.63 -7.87
CA SER A 17 -18.64 24.88 -6.68
C SER A 17 -17.18 24.50 -6.75
N PRO A 18 -16.45 24.62 -5.64
CA PRO A 18 -15.09 24.11 -5.50
C PRO A 18 -14.96 22.61 -5.80
N GLU A 19 -15.97 21.83 -5.50
CA GLU A 19 -16.03 20.39 -5.78
C GLU A 19 -15.95 20.03 -7.27
N GLN A 20 -16.13 21.01 -8.14
CA GLN A 20 -15.88 20.86 -9.57
C GLN A 20 -14.40 20.56 -9.86
N LEU A 21 -13.49 21.04 -9.03
CA LEU A 21 -12.05 20.86 -9.20
C LEU A 21 -11.52 19.67 -8.41
N VAL A 22 -11.88 19.58 -7.13
CA VAL A 22 -11.48 18.45 -6.27
C VAL A 22 -12.65 18.09 -5.35
N LYS A 23 -13.03 16.82 -5.36
CA LYS A 23 -14.18 16.33 -4.60
C LYS A 23 -13.78 15.17 -3.71
N VAL A 24 -14.29 15.15 -2.46
CA VAL A 24 -14.19 14.00 -1.54
C VAL A 24 -15.59 13.62 -1.11
N GLU A 25 -15.96 12.37 -1.36
CA GLU A 25 -17.27 11.82 -1.01
C GLU A 25 -17.12 10.55 -0.16
N ARG A 26 -17.97 10.41 0.85
CA ARG A 26 -18.12 9.15 1.57
C ARG A 26 -19.21 8.33 0.91
N LEU A 27 -18.86 7.17 0.38
CA LEU A 27 -19.74 6.28 -0.36
C LEU A 27 -19.70 4.88 0.25
N THR A 28 -20.61 4.02 -0.20
CA THR A 28 -20.64 2.60 0.17
C THR A 28 -20.84 1.75 -1.09
N HIS A 29 -20.09 0.68 -1.23
CA HIS A 29 -20.33 -0.30 -2.29
C HIS A 29 -21.62 -1.06 -2.03
N GLU A 30 -22.50 -1.13 -3.03
CA GLU A 30 -23.83 -1.73 -2.89
C GLU A 30 -23.93 -3.16 -3.44
N ASP A 31 -22.92 -3.64 -4.19
CA ASP A 31 -23.01 -4.92 -4.89
C ASP A 31 -21.70 -5.75 -4.82
N GLY A 32 -21.81 -7.03 -5.16
CA GLY A 32 -20.71 -7.97 -5.29
C GLY A 32 -19.98 -8.27 -3.96
N SER A 33 -18.71 -8.66 -4.08
CA SER A 33 -17.84 -8.99 -2.93
C SER A 33 -17.52 -7.78 -2.05
N ALA A 34 -17.65 -6.56 -2.59
CA ALA A 34 -17.41 -5.30 -1.89
C ALA A 34 -18.63 -4.77 -1.13
N ARG A 35 -19.79 -5.42 -1.24
CA ARG A 35 -21.04 -4.91 -0.65
C ARG A 35 -20.87 -4.54 0.81
N GLY A 36 -21.28 -3.32 1.17
CA GLY A 36 -21.17 -2.77 2.51
C GLY A 36 -19.82 -2.13 2.84
N THR A 37 -18.83 -2.17 1.94
CA THR A 37 -17.51 -1.53 2.15
C THR A 37 -17.65 -0.01 2.04
N PRO A 38 -17.42 0.75 3.13
CA PRO A 38 -17.39 2.20 3.09
C PRO A 38 -16.07 2.69 2.48
N ILE A 39 -16.16 3.73 1.65
CA ILE A 39 -14.99 4.36 1.02
C ILE A 39 -15.04 5.89 1.16
N LEU A 40 -13.86 6.52 1.11
CA LEU A 40 -13.72 7.91 0.70
C LEU A 40 -13.29 7.92 -0.76
N ALA A 41 -14.13 8.48 -1.61
CA ALA A 41 -13.85 8.63 -3.03
C ALA A 41 -13.28 10.02 -3.29
N ILE A 42 -12.00 10.09 -3.65
CA ILE A 42 -11.29 11.31 -4.00
C ILE A 42 -11.28 11.45 -5.51
N ARG A 43 -11.77 12.57 -6.03
CA ARG A 43 -11.77 12.90 -7.45
C ARG A 43 -10.98 14.17 -7.67
N ASN A 44 -9.81 14.04 -8.28
CA ASN A 44 -8.83 15.10 -8.46
C ASN A 44 -8.20 15.02 -9.86
N PRO A 45 -8.74 15.74 -10.85
CA PRO A 45 -8.24 15.68 -12.23
C PRO A 45 -6.79 16.13 -12.44
N GLN A 46 -6.25 16.96 -11.53
CA GLN A 46 -4.88 17.47 -11.61
C GLN A 46 -3.87 16.62 -10.82
N GLY A 47 -4.37 15.74 -9.94
CA GLY A 47 -3.56 14.85 -9.13
C GLY A 47 -3.98 13.40 -9.31
N PHE A 48 -3.92 12.63 -8.22
CA PHE A 48 -4.52 11.30 -8.19
C PHE A 48 -6.01 11.38 -7.86
N SER A 49 -6.83 10.69 -8.64
CA SER A 49 -8.17 10.25 -8.20
C SER A 49 -8.05 8.85 -7.62
N PHE A 50 -8.62 8.60 -6.44
CA PHE A 50 -8.49 7.31 -5.77
C PHE A 50 -9.58 7.07 -4.74
N ASP A 51 -9.74 5.80 -4.36
CA ASP A 51 -10.67 5.39 -3.31
C ASP A 51 -9.90 4.89 -2.09
N VAL A 52 -10.20 5.43 -0.89
CA VAL A 52 -9.68 4.93 0.38
C VAL A 52 -10.69 3.98 0.99
N LEU A 53 -10.27 2.74 1.25
CA LEU A 53 -11.09 1.66 1.79
C LEU A 53 -11.11 1.74 3.32
N ILE A 54 -12.19 2.29 3.90
CA ILE A 54 -12.25 2.61 5.32
C ILE A 54 -12.18 1.35 6.20
N ASP A 55 -12.83 0.27 5.80
CA ASP A 55 -12.85 -0.99 6.55
C ASP A 55 -11.66 -1.92 6.26
N ARG A 56 -10.69 -1.43 5.46
CA ARG A 56 -9.46 -2.12 5.12
C ARG A 56 -8.23 -1.28 5.45
N ALA A 57 -8.09 -0.90 6.72
CA ALA A 57 -6.97 -0.13 7.25
C ALA A 57 -6.66 1.18 6.50
N LEU A 58 -7.66 1.82 5.87
CA LEU A 58 -7.48 2.96 4.97
C LEU A 58 -6.55 2.63 3.78
N ASP A 59 -6.59 1.41 3.27
CA ASP A 59 -5.89 1.04 2.04
C ASP A 59 -6.40 1.85 0.86
N ILE A 60 -5.55 2.02 -0.16
CA ILE A 60 -5.92 2.72 -1.38
C ILE A 60 -6.33 1.68 -2.42
N GLY A 61 -7.62 1.65 -2.75
CA GLY A 61 -8.19 0.75 -3.73
C GLY A 61 -7.88 1.17 -5.16
N TRP A 62 -8.94 1.48 -5.92
CA TRP A 62 -8.79 2.04 -7.26
C TRP A 62 -8.03 3.36 -7.21
N ALA A 63 -7.16 3.58 -8.20
CA ALA A 63 -6.44 4.84 -8.39
C ALA A 63 -6.10 5.07 -9.86
N ASP A 64 -6.27 6.30 -10.31
CA ASP A 64 -5.78 6.80 -11.59
C ASP A 64 -5.14 8.18 -11.45
N ALA A 65 -4.37 8.55 -12.46
CA ALA A 65 -3.90 9.91 -12.63
C ALA A 65 -3.99 10.32 -14.11
N HIS A 66 -4.58 11.48 -14.39
CA HIS A 66 -4.81 12.00 -15.73
C HIS A 66 -5.53 11.00 -16.66
N GLY A 67 -6.46 10.20 -16.09
CA GLY A 67 -7.20 9.18 -16.82
C GLY A 67 -6.44 7.88 -17.09
N ASN A 68 -5.20 7.73 -16.59
CA ASN A 68 -4.43 6.48 -16.67
C ASN A 68 -4.62 5.68 -15.39
N PRO A 69 -5.21 4.46 -15.45
CA PRO A 69 -5.27 3.58 -14.31
C PRO A 69 -3.85 3.16 -13.89
N ILE A 70 -3.58 3.19 -12.59
CA ILE A 70 -2.28 2.84 -12.00
C ILE A 70 -2.38 1.60 -11.14
N ALA A 71 -3.44 1.54 -10.32
CA ALA A 71 -3.65 0.44 -9.39
C ALA A 71 -4.02 -0.87 -10.10
N TRP A 72 -3.30 -1.93 -9.78
CA TRP A 72 -3.70 -3.28 -10.18
C TRP A 72 -4.97 -3.73 -9.45
N ARG A 73 -5.84 -4.44 -10.16
CA ARG A 73 -7.05 -5.02 -9.57
C ARG A 73 -7.23 -6.46 -10.01
N PRO A 74 -7.41 -7.40 -9.08
CA PRO A 74 -7.73 -8.78 -9.42
C PRO A 74 -9.16 -8.90 -9.97
N ILE A 75 -9.46 -10.02 -10.63
CA ILE A 75 -10.76 -10.26 -11.25
C ILE A 75 -11.93 -10.22 -10.24
N GLN A 76 -11.70 -10.63 -8.98
CA GLN A 76 -12.70 -10.56 -7.92
C GLN A 76 -12.98 -9.13 -7.43
N GLY A 77 -12.13 -8.15 -7.79
CA GLY A 77 -12.25 -6.76 -7.38
C GLY A 77 -12.05 -6.54 -5.89
N THR A 78 -12.65 -5.47 -5.37
CA THR A 78 -12.64 -5.18 -3.93
C THR A 78 -13.49 -6.20 -3.17
N SER A 79 -13.00 -6.62 -2.01
CA SER A 79 -13.71 -7.54 -1.10
C SER A 79 -13.93 -6.88 0.25
N ALA A 80 -15.11 -6.99 0.81
CA ALA A 80 -15.41 -6.49 2.15
C ALA A 80 -14.52 -7.17 3.21
N SER A 81 -14.09 -6.43 4.22
CA SER A 81 -13.21 -6.91 5.30
C SER A 81 -13.80 -8.10 6.05
N SER A 82 -15.13 -8.17 6.17
CA SER A 82 -15.85 -9.25 6.84
C SER A 82 -15.74 -10.62 6.15
N ARG A 83 -15.27 -10.66 4.91
CA ARG A 83 -15.05 -11.91 4.15
C ARG A 83 -13.68 -12.53 4.38
N PHE A 84 -12.85 -11.93 5.23
CA PHE A 84 -11.47 -12.37 5.48
C PHE A 84 -11.40 -13.79 6.01
N GLU A 85 -10.57 -14.62 5.36
CA GLU A 85 -10.19 -15.95 5.82
C GLU A 85 -8.80 -15.88 6.45
N PRO A 86 -8.67 -16.04 7.78
CA PRO A 86 -7.42 -15.81 8.50
C PRO A 86 -6.41 -16.96 8.42
N HIS A 87 -6.78 -18.12 7.87
CA HIS A 87 -5.96 -19.33 7.90
C HIS A 87 -5.22 -19.59 6.59
N GLY A 88 -3.99 -20.08 6.71
CA GLY A 88 -3.17 -20.46 5.56
C GLY A 88 -3.06 -19.33 4.54
N ASN A 89 -3.36 -19.64 3.27
CA ASN A 89 -3.37 -18.70 2.16
C ASN A 89 -4.74 -18.04 1.93
N GLY A 90 -5.68 -18.11 2.89
CA GLY A 90 -7.04 -17.58 2.75
C GLY A 90 -7.06 -16.07 2.40
N TRP A 91 -6.07 -15.31 2.81
CA TRP A 91 -5.88 -13.92 2.46
C TRP A 91 -6.00 -13.65 0.94
N THR A 92 -5.49 -14.57 0.09
CA THR A 92 -5.55 -14.41 -1.38
C THR A 92 -6.97 -14.34 -1.92
N GLN A 93 -7.95 -14.96 -1.25
CA GLN A 93 -9.36 -14.94 -1.67
C GLN A 93 -10.02 -13.57 -1.47
N THR A 94 -9.44 -12.74 -0.60
CA THR A 94 -9.92 -11.39 -0.29
C THR A 94 -8.88 -10.31 -0.60
N PHE A 95 -7.79 -10.68 -1.28
CA PHE A 95 -6.81 -9.72 -1.78
C PHE A 95 -7.45 -8.84 -2.85
N SER A 96 -7.69 -7.59 -2.50
CA SER A 96 -8.39 -6.64 -3.38
C SER A 96 -7.46 -5.94 -4.38
N GLY A 97 -6.15 -6.20 -4.32
CA GLY A 97 -5.18 -5.36 -5.02
C GLY A 97 -5.31 -3.92 -4.57
N GLY A 98 -5.46 -3.00 -5.52
CA GLY A 98 -5.47 -1.57 -5.23
C GLY A 98 -4.07 -0.99 -5.25
N LEU A 99 -3.96 0.35 -5.18
CA LEU A 99 -2.66 1.01 -5.20
C LEU A 99 -1.85 0.71 -3.93
N LEU A 100 -2.53 0.54 -2.78
CA LEU A 100 -1.92 0.14 -1.51
C LEU A 100 -2.76 -0.95 -0.85
N THR A 101 -2.13 -2.06 -0.50
CA THR A 101 -2.62 -3.04 0.46
C THR A 101 -1.65 -3.10 1.65
N THR A 102 -2.18 -2.98 2.85
CA THR A 102 -1.38 -3.04 4.08
C THR A 102 -1.25 -4.46 4.59
N CYS A 103 -0.03 -4.89 4.89
CA CYS A 103 0.28 -6.19 5.48
C CYS A 103 0.92 -6.01 6.87
N GLY A 104 0.55 -6.83 7.83
CA GLY A 104 1.03 -6.74 9.22
C GLY A 104 -0.13 -6.90 10.21
N LEU A 105 -0.02 -6.31 11.41
CA LEU A 105 1.11 -5.68 12.12
C LEU A 105 1.98 -6.72 12.83
N ARG A 106 1.45 -7.96 12.98
CA ARG A 106 2.12 -9.04 13.70
C ARG A 106 2.87 -9.99 12.79
N SER A 107 2.45 -10.12 11.55
CA SER A 107 3.03 -11.03 10.57
C SER A 107 2.86 -10.50 9.17
N THR A 108 3.87 -10.69 8.32
CA THR A 108 3.82 -10.50 6.87
C THR A 108 4.40 -11.71 6.17
N GLY A 109 4.12 -11.86 4.87
CA GLY A 109 4.63 -12.98 4.07
C GLY A 109 3.91 -14.30 4.37
N ALA A 110 4.60 -15.42 4.18
CA ALA A 110 4.05 -16.77 4.22
C ALA A 110 3.34 -17.11 5.53
N PRO A 111 2.31 -17.97 5.50
CA PRO A 111 1.69 -18.50 6.72
C PRO A 111 2.71 -19.20 7.60
N SER A 112 2.60 -19.05 8.91
CA SER A 112 3.51 -19.67 9.85
C SER A 112 2.88 -19.92 11.20
N THR A 113 3.54 -20.75 12.03
CA THR A 113 3.12 -21.02 13.42
C THR A 113 4.28 -20.73 14.35
N VAL A 114 4.04 -19.93 15.38
CA VAL A 114 5.01 -19.59 16.42
C VAL A 114 4.36 -19.81 17.79
N ASN A 115 4.97 -20.64 18.64
CA ASN A 115 4.48 -20.95 19.99
C ASN A 115 2.99 -21.36 20.01
N GLY A 116 2.57 -22.18 19.03
CA GLY A 116 1.19 -22.65 18.90
C GLY A 116 0.21 -21.63 18.34
N LYS A 117 0.62 -20.38 18.09
CA LYS A 117 -0.20 -19.37 17.45
C LYS A 117 0.00 -19.39 15.93
N HIS A 118 -1.09 -19.49 15.20
CA HIS A 118 -1.12 -19.48 13.73
C HIS A 118 -1.20 -18.04 13.20
N TYR A 119 -0.39 -17.75 12.19
CA TYR A 119 -0.39 -16.50 11.42
C TYR A 119 -0.67 -16.85 9.97
N GLY A 120 -1.73 -16.30 9.41
CA GLY A 120 -2.05 -16.44 7.98
C GLY A 120 -1.15 -15.57 7.10
N LEU A 121 -1.24 -15.80 5.80
CA LEU A 121 -0.53 -15.01 4.80
C LEU A 121 -0.75 -13.51 5.02
N HIS A 122 0.33 -12.73 5.03
CA HIS A 122 0.36 -11.25 5.17
C HIS A 122 -0.31 -10.66 6.42
N GLY A 123 -0.73 -11.50 7.39
CA GLY A 123 -1.40 -11.01 8.60
C GLY A 123 -2.83 -10.56 8.35
N ARG A 124 -3.37 -9.72 9.24
CA ARG A 124 -4.80 -9.38 9.21
C ARG A 124 -5.11 -7.88 9.13
N ILE A 125 -4.11 -7.00 9.24
CA ILE A 125 -4.33 -5.56 9.38
C ILE A 125 -5.16 -4.97 8.23
N GLY A 126 -4.93 -5.38 6.97
CA GLY A 126 -5.68 -4.95 5.79
C GLY A 126 -7.15 -5.38 5.78
N HIS A 127 -7.65 -6.03 6.84
CA HIS A 127 -9.04 -6.43 7.02
C HIS A 127 -9.62 -5.90 8.34
N ILE A 128 -8.95 -4.95 8.98
CA ILE A 128 -9.43 -4.29 10.20
C ILE A 128 -9.97 -2.92 9.83
N PRO A 129 -11.24 -2.61 10.17
CA PRO A 129 -11.82 -1.30 9.94
C PRO A 129 -11.08 -0.20 10.68
N ALA A 130 -10.86 0.93 10.00
CA ALA A 130 -10.37 2.14 10.61
C ALA A 130 -11.47 2.85 11.41
N GLN A 131 -11.07 3.47 12.50
CA GLN A 131 -11.91 4.34 13.33
C GLN A 131 -11.34 5.75 13.38
N ASN A 132 -12.14 6.73 13.82
CA ASN A 132 -11.76 8.15 13.88
C ASN A 132 -11.31 8.66 12.50
N VAL A 133 -11.97 8.20 11.44
CA VAL A 133 -11.63 8.60 10.07
C VAL A 133 -12.07 10.01 9.82
N HIS A 134 -11.12 10.86 9.52
CA HIS A 134 -11.32 12.28 9.23
C HIS A 134 -10.59 12.65 7.94
N TRP A 135 -11.08 13.66 7.23
CA TRP A 135 -10.39 14.28 6.11
C TRP A 135 -10.58 15.78 6.11
N GLN A 136 -9.60 16.50 5.60
CA GLN A 136 -9.63 17.95 5.46
C GLN A 136 -8.74 18.42 4.32
N PHE A 137 -9.02 19.62 3.81
CA PHE A 137 -8.07 20.32 2.98
C PHE A 137 -7.06 21.03 3.87
N ILE A 138 -5.78 20.89 3.52
CA ILE A 138 -4.66 21.57 4.19
C ILE A 138 -3.87 22.38 3.16
N GLU A 139 -3.18 23.41 3.64
CA GLU A 139 -2.19 24.15 2.86
C GLU A 139 -0.87 24.16 3.62
N HIS A 140 0.19 23.72 2.96
CA HIS A 140 1.54 23.73 3.51
C HIS A 140 2.52 24.18 2.42
N LEU A 141 3.35 25.19 2.70
CA LEU A 141 4.33 25.74 1.75
C LEU A 141 3.71 26.11 0.39
N ASN A 142 2.51 26.70 0.38
CA ASN A 142 1.72 27.04 -0.80
C ASN A 142 1.25 25.84 -1.64
N GLU A 143 1.39 24.61 -1.15
CA GLU A 143 0.84 23.41 -1.76
C GLU A 143 -0.48 23.03 -1.05
N LYS A 144 -1.57 23.00 -1.82
CA LYS A 144 -2.87 22.52 -1.31
C LYS A 144 -2.96 21.03 -1.44
N SER A 145 -3.40 20.38 -0.37
CA SER A 145 -3.49 18.93 -0.28
C SER A 145 -4.75 18.49 0.46
N ILE A 146 -5.16 17.25 0.22
CA ILE A 146 -6.15 16.54 1.01
C ILE A 146 -5.39 15.71 2.04
N GLU A 147 -5.67 15.93 3.33
CA GLU A 147 -5.20 15.08 4.42
C GLU A 147 -6.32 14.14 4.85
N ILE A 148 -6.04 12.84 4.90
CA ILE A 148 -6.94 11.81 5.41
C ILE A 148 -6.23 11.11 6.56
N THR A 149 -6.92 10.96 7.70
CA THR A 149 -6.37 10.31 8.89
C THR A 149 -7.33 9.26 9.45
N GLY A 150 -6.79 8.28 10.15
CA GLY A 150 -7.57 7.29 10.89
C GLY A 150 -6.70 6.39 11.74
N THR A 151 -7.34 5.65 12.64
CA THR A 151 -6.71 4.75 13.59
C THR A 151 -7.21 3.33 13.36
N ILE A 152 -6.30 2.37 13.33
CA ILE A 152 -6.60 0.95 13.19
C ILE A 152 -5.99 0.22 14.38
N ILE A 153 -6.77 -0.63 15.05
CA ILE A 153 -6.33 -1.34 16.26
C ILE A 153 -6.33 -2.82 15.99
N GLU A 154 -5.14 -3.42 15.94
CA GLU A 154 -4.99 -4.86 15.92
C GLU A 154 -4.84 -5.39 17.35
N ALA A 155 -5.92 -5.95 17.88
CA ALA A 155 -6.00 -6.46 19.24
C ALA A 155 -6.84 -7.73 19.32
N GLY A 156 -6.63 -8.50 20.39
CA GLY A 156 -7.45 -9.63 20.80
C GLY A 156 -7.37 -9.79 22.31
N LEU A 157 -8.32 -10.53 22.90
CA LEU A 157 -8.27 -10.80 24.33
C LEU A 157 -6.99 -11.58 24.66
N GLY A 158 -6.16 -11.03 25.57
CA GLY A 158 -4.88 -11.61 25.95
C GLY A 158 -3.72 -11.30 24.98
N GLU A 159 -3.95 -10.50 23.95
CA GLU A 159 -2.92 -10.02 23.03
C GLU A 159 -2.46 -8.59 23.36
N VAL A 160 -1.19 -8.31 23.12
CA VAL A 160 -0.66 -6.95 23.22
C VAL A 160 -1.28 -6.11 22.09
N PRO A 161 -2.03 -5.03 22.33
CA PRO A 161 -2.62 -4.23 21.27
C PRO A 161 -1.53 -3.47 20.50
N LEU A 162 -1.61 -3.55 19.17
CA LEU A 162 -0.85 -2.71 18.22
C LEU A 162 -1.79 -1.72 17.58
N VAL A 163 -1.41 -0.45 17.58
CA VAL A 163 -2.21 0.65 17.03
C VAL A 163 -1.47 1.27 15.86
N LEU A 164 -2.12 1.28 14.69
CA LEU A 164 -1.68 1.98 13.50
C LEU A 164 -2.47 3.29 13.38
N ASN A 165 -1.76 4.41 13.42
CA ASN A 165 -2.30 5.71 13.02
C ASN A 165 -1.78 6.03 11.63
N ARG A 166 -2.68 6.11 10.66
CA ARG A 166 -2.38 6.39 9.25
C ARG A 166 -2.74 7.81 8.90
N LYS A 167 -1.85 8.45 8.15
CA LYS A 167 -2.06 9.74 7.49
C LYS A 167 -1.75 9.59 5.99
N ILE A 168 -2.71 9.96 5.15
CA ILE A 168 -2.54 10.04 3.70
C ILE A 168 -2.64 11.50 3.31
N ILE A 169 -1.61 12.03 2.64
CA ILE A 169 -1.61 13.39 2.09
C ILE A 169 -1.54 13.28 0.58
N ALA A 170 -2.58 13.76 -0.11
CA ALA A 170 -2.67 13.80 -1.56
C ALA A 170 -2.64 15.25 -2.05
N SER A 171 -1.68 15.58 -2.91
CA SER A 171 -1.61 16.90 -3.54
C SER A 171 -2.83 17.16 -4.42
N THR A 172 -3.35 18.38 -4.42
CA THR A 172 -4.47 18.78 -5.28
C THR A 172 -4.02 19.29 -6.66
N SER A 173 -2.73 19.50 -6.85
CA SER A 173 -2.15 20.09 -8.07
C SER A 173 -1.17 19.17 -8.81
N GLN A 174 -0.79 18.06 -8.19
CA GLN A 174 0.18 17.11 -8.74
C GLN A 174 -0.25 15.67 -8.41
N PRO A 175 0.04 14.68 -9.26
CA PRO A 175 -0.21 13.28 -8.94
C PRO A 175 0.83 12.75 -7.95
N LYS A 176 0.67 13.14 -6.67
CA LYS A 176 1.54 12.78 -5.55
C LYS A 176 0.72 12.43 -4.32
N ILE A 177 1.01 11.28 -3.73
CA ILE A 177 0.44 10.80 -2.47
C ILE A 177 1.58 10.44 -1.52
N THR A 178 1.53 10.94 -0.28
CA THR A 178 2.42 10.51 0.80
C THR A 178 1.61 9.78 1.87
N ILE A 179 2.03 8.57 2.21
CA ILE A 179 1.47 7.73 3.26
C ILE A 179 2.45 7.77 4.42
N SER A 180 1.98 8.22 5.58
CA SER A 180 2.74 8.29 6.83
C SER A 180 2.00 7.50 7.90
N ASP A 181 2.64 6.44 8.38
CA ASP A 181 2.10 5.54 9.37
C ASP A 181 2.92 5.59 10.65
N THR A 182 2.24 5.53 11.77
CA THR A 182 2.85 5.38 13.09
C THR A 182 2.25 4.14 13.75
N VAL A 183 3.08 3.12 13.99
CA VAL A 183 2.69 1.91 14.69
C VAL A 183 3.18 1.99 16.13
N SER A 184 2.30 1.80 17.10
CA SER A 184 2.61 1.82 18.52
C SER A 184 2.20 0.54 19.24
N ASN A 185 2.99 0.15 20.24
CA ASN A 185 2.61 -0.84 21.23
C ASN A 185 1.80 -0.14 22.34
N ALA A 186 0.49 -0.33 22.34
CA ALA A 186 -0.42 0.24 23.35
C ALA A 186 -0.65 -0.69 24.55
N GLY A 187 0.11 -1.78 24.67
CA GLY A 187 0.05 -2.75 25.76
C GLY A 187 1.14 -2.56 26.81
N PHE A 188 1.30 -3.59 27.65
CA PHE A 188 2.19 -3.58 28.81
C PHE A 188 3.34 -4.60 28.69
N GLN A 189 3.47 -5.26 27.55
CA GLN A 189 4.52 -6.25 27.28
C GLN A 189 5.16 -5.95 25.91
N THR A 190 6.45 -6.27 25.78
CA THR A 190 7.13 -6.21 24.49
C THR A 190 6.48 -7.17 23.50
N THR A 191 6.28 -6.72 22.26
CA THR A 191 5.71 -7.54 21.18
C THR A 191 6.51 -7.40 19.89
N GLY A 192 6.51 -8.47 19.10
CA GLY A 192 7.12 -8.45 17.78
C GLY A 192 6.18 -7.82 16.74
N HIS A 193 6.75 -6.97 15.89
CA HIS A 193 6.08 -6.22 14.85
C HIS A 193 6.71 -6.49 13.49
N MET A 194 5.85 -6.67 12.47
CA MET A 194 6.20 -6.78 11.05
C MET A 194 5.24 -5.93 10.24
N PHE A 195 5.74 -5.24 9.21
CA PHE A 195 4.92 -4.30 8.44
C PHE A 195 5.35 -4.22 6.99
N ARG A 196 4.38 -3.98 6.09
CA ARG A 196 4.64 -3.84 4.66
C ARG A 196 3.57 -2.98 4.01
N HIS A 197 4.00 -2.08 3.14
CA HIS A 197 3.16 -1.45 2.13
C HIS A 197 3.28 -2.26 0.83
N HIS A 198 2.21 -2.91 0.43
CA HIS A 198 2.15 -3.69 -0.81
C HIS A 198 1.52 -2.81 -1.90
N ILE A 199 2.38 -2.07 -2.63
CA ILE A 199 1.96 -1.18 -3.72
C ILE A 199 1.80 -2.02 -4.98
N ASN A 200 0.58 -2.07 -5.55
CA ASN A 200 0.25 -2.96 -6.67
C ASN A 200 0.02 -2.14 -7.93
N LEU A 201 0.90 -2.32 -8.90
CA LEU A 201 0.87 -1.61 -10.17
C LEU A 201 0.35 -2.53 -11.27
N GLY A 202 -0.53 -2.00 -12.12
CA GLY A 202 -1.17 -2.74 -13.20
C GLY A 202 -1.01 -2.07 -14.58
N TYR A 203 -1.71 -2.62 -15.58
CA TYR A 203 -1.78 -2.02 -16.92
C TYR A 203 -2.50 -0.66 -16.87
N PRO A 204 -2.06 0.37 -17.63
CA PRO A 204 -1.04 0.36 -18.69
C PRO A 204 0.39 0.64 -18.19
N LEU A 205 0.60 0.88 -16.91
CA LEU A 205 1.94 1.12 -16.36
C LEU A 205 2.80 -0.16 -16.43
N VAL A 206 2.20 -1.32 -16.13
CA VAL A 206 2.81 -2.63 -16.26
C VAL A 206 2.36 -3.27 -17.58
N ALA A 207 3.15 -3.09 -18.62
CA ALA A 207 2.92 -3.58 -19.99
C ALA A 207 4.18 -4.26 -20.51
N PRO A 208 4.11 -5.12 -21.56
CA PRO A 208 5.30 -5.58 -22.25
C PRO A 208 6.19 -4.41 -22.69
N GLY A 209 7.48 -4.49 -22.39
CA GLY A 209 8.46 -3.43 -22.64
C GLY A 209 8.52 -2.33 -21.56
N SER A 210 7.69 -2.38 -20.52
CA SER A 210 7.88 -1.51 -19.34
C SER A 210 9.19 -1.84 -18.63
N THR A 211 9.80 -0.84 -17.99
CA THR A 211 11.05 -1.01 -17.25
C THR A 211 10.89 -0.68 -15.78
N VAL A 212 11.56 -1.43 -14.92
CA VAL A 212 11.64 -1.19 -13.47
C VAL A 212 13.09 -0.98 -13.07
N ALA A 213 13.36 0.14 -12.41
CA ALA A 213 14.67 0.47 -11.87
C ALA A 213 14.56 0.89 -10.41
N THR A 214 15.57 0.58 -9.61
CA THR A 214 15.69 1.06 -8.22
C THR A 214 17.15 1.35 -7.90
N ASN A 215 17.40 2.25 -6.97
CA ASN A 215 18.74 2.50 -6.41
C ASN A 215 19.09 1.56 -5.24
N ALA A 216 18.18 0.64 -4.85
CA ALA A 216 18.44 -0.39 -3.85
C ALA A 216 19.36 -1.50 -4.40
N ILE A 217 20.00 -2.22 -3.50
CA ILE A 217 20.96 -3.29 -3.82
C ILE A 217 20.23 -4.63 -3.77
N LEU A 218 20.24 -5.39 -4.87
CA LEU A 218 19.67 -6.74 -4.90
C LEU A 218 20.48 -7.67 -3.99
N ILE A 219 19.80 -8.28 -3.00
CA ILE A 219 20.39 -9.22 -2.03
C ILE A 219 19.95 -10.68 -2.22
N GLY A 220 18.96 -10.93 -3.07
CA GLY A 220 18.51 -12.29 -3.38
C GLY A 220 17.09 -12.36 -3.94
N THR A 221 16.66 -13.57 -4.21
CA THR A 221 15.30 -13.91 -4.66
C THR A 221 14.74 -15.03 -3.79
N ARG A 222 13.40 -15.11 -3.66
CA ARG A 222 12.74 -16.18 -2.89
C ARG A 222 13.02 -17.54 -3.52
N ASP A 223 12.90 -17.62 -4.83
CA ASP A 223 13.06 -18.86 -5.58
C ASP A 223 14.32 -18.79 -6.46
N PRO A 224 15.39 -19.52 -6.13
CA PRO A 224 16.65 -19.48 -6.87
C PRO A 224 16.55 -20.08 -8.28
N VAL A 225 15.47 -20.83 -8.56
CA VAL A 225 15.22 -21.50 -9.86
C VAL A 225 14.41 -20.63 -10.82
N GLY A 226 13.82 -19.51 -10.33
CA GLY A 226 13.18 -18.51 -11.19
C GLY A 226 14.19 -17.92 -12.16
N LYS A 227 13.75 -17.47 -13.34
CA LYS A 227 14.61 -16.74 -14.29
C LYS A 227 15.38 -15.70 -13.48
N PRO A 228 16.72 -15.70 -13.52
CA PRO A 228 17.48 -14.73 -12.74
C PRO A 228 16.93 -13.36 -13.10
N ILE A 229 16.55 -12.61 -12.09
CA ILE A 229 16.26 -11.22 -12.27
C ILE A 229 17.56 -10.61 -12.76
N GLY A 230 17.63 -10.36 -14.07
CA GLY A 230 18.80 -9.79 -14.70
C GLY A 230 19.16 -8.46 -14.07
N HIS A 231 20.25 -7.87 -14.50
CA HIS A 231 20.65 -6.55 -14.05
C HIS A 231 19.51 -5.54 -14.23
N LEU A 232 19.29 -4.68 -13.21
CA LEU A 232 18.40 -3.53 -13.33
C LEU A 232 18.91 -2.61 -14.47
N PRO A 233 18.00 -1.98 -15.24
CA PRO A 233 16.54 -2.07 -15.13
C PRO A 233 15.97 -3.40 -15.65
N TRP A 234 14.92 -3.90 -14.98
CA TRP A 234 14.17 -5.02 -15.50
C TRP A 234 13.28 -4.57 -16.65
N HIS A 235 13.24 -5.41 -17.69
CA HIS A 235 12.23 -5.29 -18.74
C HIS A 235 11.09 -6.23 -18.41
N LEU A 236 9.89 -5.67 -18.31
CA LEU A 236 8.70 -6.45 -18.01
C LEU A 236 8.13 -7.05 -19.28
N GLU A 237 7.86 -8.35 -19.23
CA GLU A 237 7.17 -9.07 -20.27
C GLU A 237 5.89 -9.69 -19.73
N LEU A 238 4.98 -10.07 -20.61
CA LEU A 238 3.80 -10.87 -20.32
C LEU A 238 4.08 -12.29 -20.78
N GLU A 239 3.84 -13.26 -19.91
CA GLU A 239 3.99 -14.67 -20.27
C GLU A 239 2.76 -15.14 -21.09
N GLU A 240 2.95 -16.11 -21.99
CA GLU A 240 1.87 -16.71 -22.78
C GLU A 240 1.02 -17.68 -21.96
N HIS A 241 1.59 -18.24 -20.89
CA HIS A 241 0.97 -19.21 -20.00
C HIS A 241 1.20 -18.83 -18.54
N PRO A 242 0.40 -19.35 -17.58
CA PRO A 242 0.64 -19.17 -16.16
C PRO A 242 2.09 -19.54 -15.80
N SER A 243 2.76 -18.64 -15.12
CA SER A 243 4.17 -18.80 -14.71
C SER A 243 4.30 -18.57 -13.19
N PRO A 244 5.32 -19.16 -12.54
CA PRO A 244 5.61 -18.85 -11.15
C PRO A 244 5.88 -17.37 -10.96
N GLU A 245 5.37 -16.82 -9.87
CA GLU A 245 5.70 -15.46 -9.44
C GLU A 245 7.18 -15.33 -9.09
N ILE A 246 7.73 -14.13 -9.26
CA ILE A 246 9.10 -13.79 -8.90
C ILE A 246 9.07 -12.82 -7.71
N VAL A 247 9.85 -13.12 -6.67
CA VAL A 247 10.03 -12.22 -5.51
C VAL A 247 11.51 -11.94 -5.36
N ALA A 248 11.87 -10.66 -5.35
CA ALA A 248 13.23 -10.19 -5.18
C ALA A 248 13.37 -9.28 -3.97
N TYR A 249 14.45 -9.44 -3.23
CA TYR A 249 14.76 -8.71 -2.01
C TYR A 249 15.90 -7.74 -2.25
N PHE A 250 15.73 -6.52 -1.78
CA PHE A 250 16.72 -5.45 -1.93
C PHE A 250 17.01 -4.81 -0.58
N GLU A 251 18.28 -4.53 -0.35
CA GLU A 251 18.74 -3.67 0.72
C GLU A 251 18.63 -2.20 0.30
N PRO A 252 17.97 -1.35 1.09
CA PRO A 252 17.90 0.08 0.82
C PRO A 252 19.27 0.74 0.75
N ASN A 253 19.44 1.75 -0.11
CA ASN A 253 20.70 2.47 -0.31
C ASN A 253 20.49 3.98 -0.21
N GLY A 254 21.34 4.67 0.56
CA GLY A 254 21.24 6.10 0.84
C GLY A 254 20.17 6.44 1.89
N GLU A 255 19.61 7.64 1.84
CA GLU A 255 18.53 8.08 2.75
C GLU A 255 17.14 7.68 2.25
N ILE A 256 16.96 7.67 0.92
CA ILE A 256 15.72 7.36 0.23
C ILE A 256 15.99 6.31 -0.84
N THR A 257 15.24 5.23 -0.79
CA THR A 257 15.17 4.27 -1.88
C THR A 257 14.00 4.62 -2.79
N THR A 258 14.28 4.75 -4.08
CA THR A 258 13.26 5.04 -5.09
C THR A 258 13.23 3.92 -6.13
N THR A 259 12.04 3.39 -6.35
CA THR A 259 11.73 2.47 -7.46
C THR A 259 10.95 3.23 -8.52
N VAL A 260 11.43 3.19 -9.75
CA VAL A 260 10.81 3.89 -10.90
C VAL A 260 10.34 2.85 -11.91
N VAL A 261 9.08 2.95 -12.31
CA VAL A 261 8.47 2.14 -13.36
C VAL A 261 8.15 3.05 -14.54
N LYS A 262 8.64 2.69 -15.74
CA LYS A 262 8.38 3.44 -16.97
C LYS A 262 7.65 2.54 -17.97
N SER A 263 6.52 3.00 -18.44
CA SER A 263 5.70 2.32 -19.45
C SER A 263 6.07 2.79 -20.87
N PRO A 264 5.95 1.93 -21.89
CA PRO A 264 6.02 2.34 -23.29
C PRO A 264 4.97 3.39 -23.68
N ALA A 265 3.89 3.50 -22.91
CA ALA A 265 2.87 4.55 -23.09
C ALA A 265 3.32 5.94 -22.59
N GLY A 266 4.56 6.11 -22.14
CA GLY A 266 5.09 7.39 -21.66
C GLY A 266 4.73 7.71 -20.21
N ILE A 267 4.18 6.75 -19.45
CA ILE A 267 3.83 6.92 -18.04
C ILE A 267 5.06 6.56 -17.19
N THR A 268 5.46 7.46 -16.29
CA THR A 268 6.50 7.20 -15.30
C THR A 268 5.90 7.26 -13.91
N PHE A 269 6.07 6.20 -13.12
CA PHE A 269 5.58 6.12 -11.74
C PHE A 269 6.74 5.80 -10.80
N SER A 270 6.79 6.49 -9.67
CA SER A 270 7.82 6.27 -8.66
C SER A 270 7.23 5.96 -7.29
N VAL A 271 7.89 5.03 -6.59
CA VAL A 271 7.67 4.70 -5.17
C VAL A 271 8.94 5.03 -4.43
N ALA A 272 8.88 6.01 -3.53
CA ALA A 272 9.98 6.41 -2.67
C ALA A 272 9.71 5.99 -1.21
N GLN A 273 10.67 5.30 -0.58
CA GLN A 273 10.67 4.92 0.82
C GLN A 273 11.81 5.58 1.58
N HIS A 274 11.55 6.00 2.83
CA HIS A 274 12.60 6.47 3.74
C HIS A 274 13.31 5.27 4.38
N ASN A 275 14.63 5.16 4.21
CA ASN A 275 15.38 3.96 4.60
C ASN A 275 15.54 3.80 6.12
N GLU A 276 15.44 4.88 6.90
CA GLU A 276 15.36 4.81 8.37
C GLU A 276 14.08 4.10 8.85
N ASP A 277 13.00 4.20 8.06
CA ASP A 277 11.70 3.61 8.35
C ASP A 277 11.61 2.16 7.83
N TRP A 278 12.11 1.94 6.61
CA TRP A 278 11.96 0.69 5.86
C TRP A 278 13.32 0.01 5.62
N PRO A 279 13.64 -1.07 6.35
CA PRO A 279 14.92 -1.77 6.22
C PRO A 279 15.03 -2.63 4.96
N MET A 280 13.94 -2.79 4.18
CA MET A 280 13.89 -3.65 3.01
C MET A 280 12.97 -3.09 1.93
N LEU A 281 13.30 -3.40 0.68
CA LEU A 281 12.40 -3.29 -0.47
C LEU A 281 12.20 -4.69 -1.05
N ILE A 282 10.96 -5.03 -1.37
CA ILE A 282 10.61 -6.25 -2.11
C ILE A 282 10.00 -5.85 -3.44
N LEU A 283 10.39 -6.54 -4.52
CA LEU A 283 9.71 -6.48 -5.79
C LEU A 283 9.07 -7.85 -6.07
N TRP A 284 7.76 -7.85 -6.24
CA TRP A 284 6.95 -9.01 -6.59
C TRP A 284 6.43 -8.87 -8.02
N ARG A 285 6.58 -9.90 -8.83
CA ARG A 285 6.09 -9.94 -10.21
C ARG A 285 5.34 -11.23 -10.48
N ASP A 286 4.08 -11.11 -10.90
CA ASP A 286 3.34 -12.18 -11.56
C ASP A 286 3.03 -11.75 -12.99
N ALA A 287 3.65 -12.42 -13.96
CA ALA A 287 3.54 -12.12 -15.38
C ALA A 287 2.47 -12.97 -16.08
N SER A 288 1.73 -13.80 -15.34
CA SER A 288 0.71 -14.69 -15.86
C SER A 288 -0.40 -13.91 -16.60
N PRO A 289 -0.93 -14.47 -17.71
CA PRO A 289 -2.09 -13.90 -18.39
C PRO A 289 -3.27 -13.74 -17.44
N GLY A 290 -3.91 -12.54 -17.47
CA GLY A 290 -5.04 -12.22 -16.59
C GLY A 290 -4.64 -11.77 -15.17
N VAL A 291 -3.37 -11.88 -14.78
CA VAL A 291 -2.81 -11.31 -13.54
C VAL A 291 -2.00 -10.07 -13.86
N ASN A 292 -0.83 -10.19 -14.47
CA ASN A 292 0.02 -9.10 -14.95
C ASN A 292 0.20 -7.95 -13.94
N VAL A 293 0.80 -8.24 -12.79
CA VAL A 293 0.98 -7.31 -11.68
C VAL A 293 2.46 -7.12 -11.34
N LEU A 294 2.81 -5.92 -10.88
CA LEU A 294 4.08 -5.62 -10.22
C LEU A 294 3.80 -5.08 -8.83
N GLY A 295 4.30 -5.77 -7.79
CA GLY A 295 4.36 -5.27 -6.42
C GLY A 295 5.66 -4.52 -6.18
N VAL A 296 5.56 -3.31 -5.61
CA VAL A 296 6.70 -2.54 -5.08
C VAL A 296 6.46 -2.36 -3.59
N GLU A 297 7.26 -3.03 -2.76
CA GLU A 297 6.86 -3.28 -1.39
C GLU A 297 7.93 -2.83 -0.38
N PRO A 298 7.87 -1.59 0.13
CA PRO A 298 8.56 -1.22 1.36
C PRO A 298 8.17 -2.16 2.49
N ALA A 299 9.15 -2.82 3.14
CA ALA A 299 8.92 -3.89 4.09
C ALA A 299 9.89 -3.88 5.27
N THR A 300 9.48 -4.48 6.39
CA THR A 300 10.35 -4.67 7.56
C THR A 300 11.07 -6.02 7.55
N SER A 301 10.65 -6.95 6.70
CA SER A 301 11.17 -8.31 6.63
C SER A 301 10.92 -8.91 5.25
N LYS A 302 11.60 -10.02 4.94
CA LYS A 302 11.29 -10.85 3.78
C LYS A 302 9.87 -11.43 3.87
N ASP A 303 9.43 -12.11 2.82
CA ASP A 303 8.09 -12.71 2.73
C ASP A 303 7.99 -14.15 3.25
N SER A 304 9.04 -14.65 3.91
CA SER A 304 9.11 -16.03 4.43
C SER A 304 8.24 -16.30 5.66
N GLY A 305 7.53 -15.27 6.15
CA GLY A 305 6.61 -15.37 7.28
C GLY A 305 7.29 -15.23 8.65
N ARG A 306 6.47 -15.04 9.69
CA ARG A 306 6.92 -14.68 11.02
C ARG A 306 7.92 -15.67 11.63
N ALA A 307 7.67 -16.99 11.50
CA ALA A 307 8.55 -17.98 12.09
C ALA A 307 9.98 -17.95 11.54
N GLN A 308 10.13 -17.65 10.27
CA GLN A 308 11.45 -17.49 9.65
C GLN A 308 12.06 -16.12 9.99
N ALA A 309 11.26 -15.06 9.96
CA ALA A 309 11.70 -13.71 10.33
C ALA A 309 12.23 -13.65 11.79
N GLU A 310 11.68 -14.44 12.72
CA GLU A 310 12.23 -14.57 14.09
C GLU A 310 13.61 -15.20 14.09
N LYS A 311 13.86 -16.23 13.26
CA LYS A 311 15.17 -16.88 13.15
C LYS A 311 16.21 -15.98 12.47
N ASP A 312 15.77 -15.19 11.52
CA ASP A 312 16.63 -14.29 10.73
C ASP A 312 16.85 -12.93 11.45
N ASN A 313 16.26 -12.74 12.64
CA ASN A 313 16.30 -11.48 13.42
C ASN A 313 15.70 -10.28 12.67
N GLU A 314 14.70 -10.53 11.82
CA GLU A 314 13.99 -9.49 11.05
C GLU A 314 12.76 -8.94 11.81
N ILE A 315 12.43 -9.46 13.01
CA ILE A 315 11.31 -8.97 13.82
C ILE A 315 11.70 -7.70 14.56
N ILE A 316 10.90 -6.65 14.39
CA ILE A 316 11.03 -5.43 15.17
C ILE A 316 10.36 -5.62 16.52
N LEU A 317 11.12 -5.50 17.60
CA LEU A 317 10.59 -5.56 18.96
C LEU A 317 10.11 -4.17 19.40
N LEU A 318 8.83 -4.07 19.73
CA LEU A 318 8.23 -2.87 20.30
C LEU A 318 7.96 -3.07 21.80
N GLU A 319 8.69 -2.35 22.64
CA GLU A 319 8.43 -2.24 24.05
C GLU A 319 7.13 -1.46 24.32
N PRO A 320 6.53 -1.57 25.52
CA PRO A 320 5.36 -0.79 25.91
C PRO A 320 5.54 0.71 25.64
N GLY A 321 4.57 1.32 24.96
CA GLY A 321 4.57 2.74 24.62
C GLY A 321 5.55 3.14 23.51
N ARG A 322 6.36 2.22 22.98
CA ARG A 322 7.24 2.53 21.84
C ARG A 322 6.48 2.64 20.54
N VAL A 323 7.00 3.48 19.67
CA VAL A 323 6.44 3.76 18.34
C VAL A 323 7.47 3.51 17.25
N ARG A 324 6.97 3.19 16.05
CA ARG A 324 7.75 3.10 14.82
C ARG A 324 7.02 3.87 13.72
N ASN A 325 7.76 4.67 12.97
CA ASN A 325 7.21 5.45 11.87
C ASN A 325 7.57 4.80 10.53
N TYR A 326 6.71 5.05 9.54
CA TYR A 326 6.88 4.54 8.17
C TYR A 326 6.39 5.58 7.19
N ARG A 327 7.18 5.87 6.16
CA ARG A 327 6.82 6.83 5.13
C ARG A 327 7.08 6.28 3.74
N THR A 328 6.05 6.38 2.90
CA THR A 328 6.11 6.02 1.47
C THR A 328 5.48 7.14 0.66
N THR A 329 6.15 7.56 -0.42
CA THR A 329 5.63 8.58 -1.35
C THR A 329 5.47 7.96 -2.73
N LEU A 330 4.30 8.20 -3.33
CA LEU A 330 3.90 7.75 -4.67
C LEU A 330 3.80 8.98 -5.56
N THR A 331 4.45 8.95 -6.73
CA THR A 331 4.43 10.07 -7.67
C THR A 331 4.28 9.54 -9.10
N LEU A 332 3.50 10.23 -9.92
CA LEU A 332 3.42 10.00 -11.36
C LEU A 332 3.95 11.25 -12.08
N GLU A 333 4.78 11.04 -13.11
CA GLU A 333 5.39 12.06 -13.95
C GLU A 333 4.89 11.95 -15.39
#